data_6c84e3c803ed32ab1a99db6457e0cc24
#
_entry.id   6c84e3c803ed32ab1a99db6457e0cc24
#
_cell.length_a   1.000
_cell.length_b   1.000
_cell.length_c   1.000
_cell.angle_alpha   90.00
_cell.angle_beta   90.00
_cell.angle_gamma   90.00
#
_symmetry.space_group_name_H-M   'P 1'
#
loop_
_entity.id
_entity.type
_entity.pdbx_description
1 polymer ?
#
loop_
_entity_poly.entity_id
_entity_poly.type
_entity_poly.pdbx_seq_one_letter_code
_entity_poly.pdbx_strand_id
1 'polypeptide(L)'
;AYNLGYGKHLREYGYEKQGEIIARHLERVAKIAKKYDFDCHMWGDMFVRLSNNGHYLDEIDIENFHAPEEVVNRIPSNVSLAYWDYGHEDPHFYDRMFEFYGEFHHPVWFAGAGYTWRGFCPQNAYSLGLLKASFQSMRKNHVEHYLLTLWGDNGKECSLYEALPVIFAASEFAKGNGNVSD
;
A
#
# COMPACT_ATOMS: atom_id res chain seq x y z
N ALA A 1 -10.54 -8.94 -0.64
CA ALA A 1 -10.24 -10.08 -1.54
C ALA A 1 -10.61 -11.43 -0.95
N TYR A 2 -10.65 -11.58 0.38
CA TYR A 2 -10.79 -12.87 1.07
C TYR A 2 -11.98 -13.73 0.60
N ASN A 3 -13.10 -13.12 0.28
CA ASN A 3 -14.33 -13.81 -0.16
C ASN A 3 -14.61 -13.65 -1.67
N LEU A 4 -13.64 -13.16 -2.43
CA LEU A 4 -13.82 -12.96 -3.87
C LEU A 4 -13.97 -14.32 -4.57
N GLY A 5 -15.00 -14.45 -5.41
CA GLY A 5 -15.32 -15.69 -6.10
C GLY A 5 -16.14 -16.69 -5.30
N TYR A 6 -16.42 -16.42 -4.00
CA TYR A 6 -17.25 -17.28 -3.16
C TYR A 6 -18.74 -16.86 -3.13
N GLY A 7 -19.54 -17.55 -2.37
CA GLY A 7 -20.95 -17.22 -2.17
C GLY A 7 -21.78 -17.34 -3.44
N LYS A 8 -22.45 -16.26 -3.85
CA LYS A 8 -23.30 -16.24 -5.03
C LYS A 8 -22.51 -16.54 -6.31
N HIS A 9 -21.30 -15.95 -6.45
CA HIS A 9 -20.46 -16.15 -7.61
C HIS A 9 -20.12 -17.64 -7.82
N LEU A 10 -19.66 -18.32 -6.75
CA LEU A 10 -19.34 -19.74 -6.81
C LEU A 10 -20.54 -20.62 -7.21
N ARG A 11 -21.75 -20.27 -6.75
CA ARG A 11 -22.98 -21.00 -7.08
C ARG A 11 -23.41 -20.84 -8.53
N GLU A 12 -23.19 -19.64 -9.10
CA GLU A 12 -23.67 -19.31 -10.46
C GLU A 12 -22.65 -19.63 -11.55
N TYR A 13 -21.36 -19.49 -11.25
CA TYR A 13 -20.29 -19.57 -12.25
C TYR A 13 -19.26 -20.67 -11.98
N GLY A 14 -19.33 -21.33 -10.81
CA GLY A 14 -18.32 -22.28 -10.39
C GLY A 14 -17.09 -21.60 -9.80
N TYR A 15 -16.06 -22.40 -9.54
CA TYR A 15 -14.79 -21.88 -9.00
C TYR A 15 -13.98 -21.14 -10.07
N GLU A 16 -13.59 -19.91 -9.74
CA GLU A 16 -12.59 -19.13 -10.48
C GLU A 16 -11.46 -18.70 -9.55
N LYS A 17 -10.25 -18.61 -10.06
CA LYS A 17 -9.13 -18.02 -9.31
C LYS A 17 -9.42 -16.56 -8.98
N GLN A 18 -9.13 -16.14 -7.75
CA GLN A 18 -9.38 -14.77 -7.29
C GLN A 18 -8.62 -13.73 -8.12
N GLY A 19 -7.38 -14.02 -8.51
CA GLY A 19 -6.57 -13.19 -9.39
C GLY A 19 -7.23 -12.90 -10.73
N GLU A 20 -7.85 -13.92 -11.34
CA GLU A 20 -8.59 -13.77 -12.61
C GLU A 20 -9.80 -12.84 -12.47
N ILE A 21 -10.53 -12.97 -11.37
CA ILE A 21 -11.72 -12.14 -11.10
C ILE A 21 -11.29 -10.68 -10.89
N ILE A 22 -10.23 -10.44 -10.09
CA ILE A 22 -9.70 -9.10 -9.84
C ILE A 22 -9.20 -8.48 -11.14
N ALA A 23 -8.38 -9.18 -11.90
CA ALA A 23 -7.80 -8.67 -13.15
C ALA A 23 -8.90 -8.25 -14.15
N ARG A 24 -9.88 -9.12 -14.39
CA ARG A 24 -11.02 -8.82 -15.27
C ARG A 24 -11.84 -7.62 -14.79
N HIS A 25 -12.06 -7.50 -13.48
CA HIS A 25 -12.75 -6.34 -12.92
C HIS A 25 -11.95 -5.06 -13.10
N LEU A 26 -10.65 -5.10 -12.79
CA LEU A 26 -9.75 -3.95 -12.90
C LEU A 26 -9.63 -3.46 -14.35
N GLU A 27 -9.47 -4.36 -15.31
CA GLU A 27 -9.46 -4.05 -16.75
C GLU A 27 -10.72 -3.26 -17.16
N ARG A 28 -11.88 -3.68 -16.65
CA ARG A 28 -13.16 -3.02 -16.92
C ARG A 28 -13.22 -1.62 -16.30
N VAL A 29 -12.84 -1.47 -15.04
CA VAL A 29 -12.84 -0.19 -14.32
C VAL A 29 -11.85 0.78 -14.94
N ALA A 30 -10.62 0.34 -15.20
CA ALA A 30 -9.57 1.16 -15.81
C ALA A 30 -9.97 1.64 -17.22
N LYS A 31 -10.65 0.80 -17.99
CA LYS A 31 -11.19 1.18 -19.31
C LYS A 31 -12.26 2.29 -19.20
N ILE A 32 -13.10 2.24 -18.16
CA ILE A 32 -14.09 3.29 -17.89
C ILE A 32 -13.37 4.58 -17.48
N ALA A 33 -12.41 4.50 -16.56
CA ALA A 33 -11.63 5.65 -16.09
C ALA A 33 -10.90 6.34 -17.24
N LYS A 34 -10.26 5.57 -18.11
CA LYS A 34 -9.58 6.10 -19.31
C LYS A 34 -10.52 6.86 -20.25
N LYS A 35 -11.78 6.45 -20.35
CA LYS A 35 -12.80 7.17 -21.15
C LYS A 35 -13.04 8.60 -20.65
N TYR A 36 -12.80 8.84 -19.37
CA TYR A 36 -12.96 10.14 -18.70
C TYR A 36 -11.62 10.82 -18.38
N ASP A 37 -10.54 10.34 -18.99
CA ASP A 37 -9.18 10.88 -18.81
C ASP A 37 -8.68 10.82 -17.35
N PHE A 38 -8.99 9.74 -16.64
CA PHE A 38 -8.48 9.47 -15.31
C PHE A 38 -7.34 8.46 -15.32
N ASP A 39 -6.25 8.80 -14.65
CA ASP A 39 -5.27 7.84 -14.18
C ASP A 39 -5.69 7.31 -12.81
N CYS A 40 -5.69 6.00 -12.66
CA CYS A 40 -6.20 5.35 -11.46
C CYS A 40 -5.08 5.03 -10.48
N HIS A 41 -5.35 5.24 -9.20
CA HIS A 41 -4.56 4.68 -8.11
C HIS A 41 -5.41 3.68 -7.34
N MET A 42 -4.83 2.52 -7.01
CA MET A 42 -5.52 1.55 -6.19
C MET A 42 -4.62 1.01 -5.09
N TRP A 43 -5.24 0.65 -3.98
CA TRP A 43 -4.55 -0.06 -2.91
C TRP A 43 -4.09 -1.44 -3.40
N GLY A 44 -2.81 -1.74 -3.18
CA GLY A 44 -2.18 -2.96 -3.68
C GLY A 44 -2.27 -4.17 -2.76
N ASP A 45 -2.86 -4.03 -1.56
CA ASP A 45 -2.96 -5.11 -0.56
C ASP A 45 -3.68 -6.37 -1.07
N MET A 46 -4.58 -6.23 -2.03
CA MET A 46 -5.25 -7.37 -2.64
C MET A 46 -4.27 -8.31 -3.35
N PHE A 47 -3.23 -7.78 -3.98
CA PHE A 47 -2.22 -8.58 -4.67
C PHE A 47 -1.30 -9.29 -3.66
N VAL A 48 -0.93 -8.59 -2.58
CA VAL A 48 -0.21 -9.21 -1.45
C VAL A 48 -1.02 -10.38 -0.89
N ARG A 49 -2.32 -10.19 -0.66
CA ARG A 49 -3.21 -11.25 -0.16
C ARG A 49 -3.35 -12.45 -1.10
N LEU A 50 -3.28 -12.24 -2.40
CA LEU A 50 -3.28 -13.34 -3.38
C LEU A 50 -2.05 -14.22 -3.25
N SER A 51 -0.88 -13.61 -3.02
CA SER A 51 0.39 -14.32 -2.86
C SER A 51 0.62 -14.88 -1.46
N ASN A 52 -0.07 -14.33 -0.43
CA ASN A 52 0.13 -14.70 0.98
C ASN A 52 -1.11 -15.37 1.60
N ASN A 53 -1.71 -16.32 0.90
CA ASN A 53 -2.83 -17.14 1.40
C ASN A 53 -3.99 -16.33 2.02
N GLY A 54 -4.19 -15.09 1.58
CA GLY A 54 -5.23 -14.19 2.07
C GLY A 54 -4.80 -13.24 3.20
N HIS A 55 -3.64 -13.45 3.80
CA HIS A 55 -3.06 -12.54 4.81
C HIS A 55 -2.43 -11.33 4.12
N TYR A 56 -2.40 -10.19 4.81
CA TYR A 56 -1.72 -9.00 4.25
C TYR A 56 -0.21 -9.07 4.55
N LEU A 57 0.26 -8.50 5.62
CA LEU A 57 1.69 -8.53 5.96
C LEU A 57 2.00 -9.47 7.15
N ASP A 58 0.97 -10.12 7.68
CA ASP A 58 1.13 -11.09 8.75
C ASP A 58 1.67 -12.41 8.19
N GLU A 59 2.61 -13.03 8.90
CA GLU A 59 3.17 -14.35 8.58
C GLU A 59 3.75 -14.46 7.14
N ILE A 60 4.28 -13.35 6.61
CA ILE A 60 4.86 -13.31 5.28
C ILE A 60 6.30 -13.82 5.26
N ASP A 61 6.61 -14.76 4.34
CA ASP A 61 7.99 -15.10 3.99
C ASP A 61 8.55 -14.06 3.03
N ILE A 62 9.02 -12.94 3.60
CA ILE A 62 9.40 -11.77 2.82
C ILE A 62 10.56 -12.03 1.87
N GLU A 63 11.41 -13.03 2.13
CA GLU A 63 12.56 -13.35 1.30
C GLU A 63 12.17 -14.12 0.01
N ASN A 64 11.06 -14.85 0.05
CA ASN A 64 10.57 -15.66 -1.07
C ASN A 64 9.20 -15.16 -1.56
N PHE A 65 8.92 -13.88 -1.39
CA PHE A 65 7.61 -13.32 -1.70
C PHE A 65 7.58 -12.72 -3.11
N HIS A 66 6.67 -13.24 -3.97
CA HIS A 66 6.54 -12.83 -5.36
C HIS A 66 5.11 -12.49 -5.75
N ALA A 67 4.98 -11.62 -6.74
CA ALA A 67 3.69 -11.23 -7.27
C ALA A 67 2.97 -12.40 -7.98
N PRO A 68 1.63 -12.47 -7.91
CA PRO A 68 0.88 -13.56 -8.53
C PRO A 68 0.92 -13.46 -10.05
N GLU A 69 1.48 -14.48 -10.70
CA GLU A 69 1.71 -14.51 -12.16
C GLU A 69 0.46 -14.20 -12.99
N GLU A 70 -0.70 -14.65 -12.53
CA GLU A 70 -1.97 -14.47 -13.22
C GLU A 70 -2.44 -13.02 -13.30
N VAL A 71 -1.85 -12.08 -12.53
CA VAL A 71 -2.21 -10.66 -12.54
C VAL A 71 -1.10 -9.72 -12.95
N VAL A 72 0.17 -10.14 -12.85
CA VAL A 72 1.35 -9.28 -13.12
C VAL A 72 1.23 -8.53 -14.47
N ASN A 73 0.88 -9.23 -15.53
CA ASN A 73 0.80 -8.67 -16.87
C ASN A 73 -0.62 -8.18 -17.26
N ARG A 74 -1.55 -8.13 -16.31
CA ARG A 74 -2.95 -7.80 -16.57
C ARG A 74 -3.40 -6.50 -15.92
N ILE A 75 -2.51 -5.83 -15.19
CA ILE A 75 -2.80 -4.52 -14.64
C ILE A 75 -2.76 -3.50 -15.79
N PRO A 76 -3.84 -2.75 -16.04
CA PRO A 76 -3.88 -1.76 -17.11
C PRO A 76 -2.87 -0.63 -16.90
N SER A 77 -2.27 -0.13 -17.99
CA SER A 77 -1.19 0.88 -17.95
C SER A 77 -1.57 2.21 -17.29
N ASN A 78 -2.86 2.51 -17.17
CA ASN A 78 -3.36 3.70 -16.47
C ASN A 78 -3.72 3.44 -15.01
N VAL A 79 -3.15 2.40 -14.40
CA VAL A 79 -3.33 2.06 -12.96
C VAL A 79 -1.97 2.06 -12.28
N SER A 80 -1.85 2.82 -11.21
CA SER A 80 -0.70 2.78 -10.28
C SER A 80 -1.09 2.04 -9.00
N LEU A 81 -0.14 1.34 -8.41
CA LEU A 81 -0.35 0.58 -7.19
C LEU A 81 0.14 1.35 -5.97
N ALA A 82 -0.68 1.43 -4.93
CA ALA A 82 -0.30 1.99 -3.65
C ALA A 82 -0.04 0.85 -2.64
N TYR A 83 1.23 0.68 -2.28
CA TYR A 83 1.64 -0.11 -1.14
C TYR A 83 1.41 0.70 0.13
N TRP A 84 0.71 0.17 1.11
CA TRP A 84 0.56 0.80 2.42
C TRP A 84 1.14 -0.07 3.53
N ASP A 85 1.81 0.57 4.47
CA ASP A 85 2.36 -0.10 5.65
C ASP A 85 2.41 0.89 6.82
N TYR A 86 1.95 0.44 7.96
CA TYR A 86 1.86 1.23 9.18
C TYR A 86 2.47 0.51 10.40
N GLY A 87 3.31 -0.50 10.17
CA GLY A 87 3.75 -1.36 11.27
C GLY A 87 5.22 -1.78 11.28
N HIS A 88 5.98 -1.54 10.21
CA HIS A 88 7.36 -2.01 10.13
C HIS A 88 8.36 -0.87 10.29
N GLU A 89 9.35 -1.07 11.16
CA GLU A 89 10.46 -0.13 11.39
C GLU A 89 11.77 -0.62 10.74
N ASP A 90 11.74 -1.78 10.08
CA ASP A 90 12.90 -2.36 9.40
C ASP A 90 12.93 -1.93 7.93
N PRO A 91 13.96 -1.17 7.49
CA PRO A 91 14.12 -0.79 6.10
C PRO A 91 14.22 -1.98 5.14
N HIS A 92 14.76 -3.13 5.61
CA HIS A 92 14.87 -4.33 4.78
C HIS A 92 13.49 -4.87 4.37
N PHE A 93 12.52 -4.85 5.29
CA PHE A 93 11.16 -5.25 4.97
C PHE A 93 10.56 -4.39 3.86
N TYR A 94 10.75 -3.07 3.94
CA TYR A 94 10.30 -2.17 2.87
C TYR A 94 11.01 -2.42 1.54
N ASP A 95 12.33 -2.71 1.55
CA ASP A 95 13.10 -3.05 0.35
C ASP A 95 12.44 -4.23 -0.39
N ARG A 96 12.18 -5.31 0.33
CA ARG A 96 11.56 -6.52 -0.24
C ARG A 96 10.13 -6.25 -0.76
N MET A 97 9.36 -5.45 -0.04
CA MET A 97 8.02 -5.06 -0.50
C MET A 97 8.05 -4.17 -1.73
N PHE A 98 9.02 -3.25 -1.85
CA PHE A 98 9.18 -2.46 -3.08
C PHE A 98 9.63 -3.32 -4.26
N GLU A 99 10.47 -4.32 -4.05
CA GLU A 99 10.81 -5.32 -5.07
C GLU A 99 9.57 -6.09 -5.53
N PHE A 100 8.74 -6.59 -4.60
CA PHE A 100 7.47 -7.25 -4.91
C PHE A 100 6.55 -6.38 -5.77
N TYR A 101 6.36 -5.11 -5.39
CA TYR A 101 5.53 -4.19 -6.18
C TYR A 101 6.18 -3.82 -7.52
N GLY A 102 7.50 -3.86 -7.62
CA GLY A 102 8.25 -3.66 -8.85
C GLY A 102 7.99 -4.74 -9.91
N GLU A 103 7.66 -5.96 -9.49
CA GLU A 103 7.33 -7.08 -10.39
C GLU A 103 6.09 -6.81 -11.26
N PHE A 104 5.21 -5.89 -10.85
CA PHE A 104 4.04 -5.49 -11.64
C PHE A 104 4.38 -4.53 -12.79
N HIS A 105 5.61 -4.00 -12.84
CA HIS A 105 6.06 -3.05 -13.88
C HIS A 105 5.21 -1.77 -13.98
N HIS A 106 4.63 -1.34 -12.88
CA HIS A 106 3.83 -0.13 -12.75
C HIS A 106 4.44 0.84 -11.75
N PRO A 107 4.15 2.16 -11.83
CA PRO A 107 4.58 3.10 -10.81
C PRO A 107 4.07 2.69 -9.43
N VAL A 108 4.98 2.63 -8.47
CA VAL A 108 4.66 2.29 -7.09
C VAL A 108 4.50 3.58 -6.29
N TRP A 109 3.39 3.69 -5.58
CA TRP A 109 3.15 4.71 -4.58
C TRP A 109 3.27 4.07 -3.20
N PHE A 110 3.99 4.72 -2.30
CA PHE A 110 4.03 4.26 -0.91
C PHE A 110 3.12 5.12 -0.04
N ALA A 111 2.26 4.49 0.74
CA ALA A 111 1.38 5.13 1.70
C ALA A 111 1.82 4.78 3.13
N GLY A 112 2.52 5.70 3.78
CA GLY A 112 2.81 5.66 5.21
C GLY A 112 1.75 6.41 6.01
N ALA A 113 1.88 6.41 7.33
CA ALA A 113 0.90 7.07 8.17
C ALA A 113 1.50 7.86 9.34
N GLY A 114 0.82 8.97 9.66
CA GLY A 114 0.85 9.53 11.00
C GLY A 114 -0.22 8.83 11.84
N TYR A 115 0.18 8.21 12.93
CA TYR A 115 -0.65 7.30 13.72
C TYR A 115 -1.68 8.05 14.56
N THR A 116 -2.86 8.32 14.01
CA THR A 116 -3.93 9.15 14.58
C THR A 116 -5.21 8.40 14.93
N TRP A 117 -5.26 7.07 14.69
CA TRP A 117 -6.48 6.26 14.84
C TRP A 117 -6.52 5.39 16.10
N ARG A 118 -5.51 5.45 16.94
CA ARG A 118 -5.45 4.70 18.20
C ARG A 118 -5.36 5.61 19.40
N GLY A 119 -6.50 6.06 19.91
CA GLY A 119 -6.59 6.87 21.14
C GLY A 119 -6.69 8.36 20.88
N PHE A 120 -6.58 9.14 21.97
CA PHE A 120 -6.85 10.59 21.98
C PHE A 120 -5.69 11.44 21.45
N CYS A 121 -4.47 10.91 21.43
CA CYS A 121 -3.28 11.60 20.97
C CYS A 121 -2.58 10.82 19.85
N PRO A 122 -1.94 11.50 18.88
CA PRO A 122 -1.18 10.83 17.84
C PRO A 122 0.07 10.19 18.42
N GLN A 123 0.46 9.04 17.88
CA GLN A 123 1.70 8.38 18.27
C GLN A 123 2.86 8.91 17.40
N ASN A 124 3.25 10.18 17.62
CA ASN A 124 4.22 10.87 16.77
C ASN A 124 5.59 10.18 16.76
N ALA A 125 6.13 9.79 17.93
CA ALA A 125 7.43 9.11 18.00
C ALA A 125 7.45 7.80 17.20
N TYR A 126 6.40 6.98 17.32
CA TYR A 126 6.25 5.76 16.54
C TYR A 126 6.15 6.06 15.03
N SER A 127 5.33 7.04 14.66
CA SER A 127 5.19 7.48 13.27
C SER A 127 6.52 7.93 12.67
N LEU A 128 7.36 8.65 13.43
CA LEU A 128 8.68 9.09 12.98
C LEU A 128 9.62 7.92 12.71
N GLY A 129 9.59 6.86 13.54
CA GLY A 129 10.35 5.62 13.30
C GLY A 129 9.97 4.97 11.97
N LEU A 130 8.67 4.79 11.73
CA LEU A 130 8.14 4.22 10.47
C LEU A 130 8.53 5.07 9.26
N LEU A 131 8.38 6.40 9.36
CA LEU A 131 8.77 7.33 8.29
C LEU A 131 10.25 7.23 7.95
N LYS A 132 11.11 7.21 8.97
CA LYS A 132 12.56 7.11 8.78
C LYS A 132 12.93 5.84 8.03
N ALA A 133 12.42 4.70 8.43
CA ALA A 133 12.67 3.40 7.81
C ALA A 133 12.16 3.37 6.36
N SER A 134 10.90 3.79 6.14
CA SER A 134 10.29 3.76 4.82
C SER A 134 10.98 4.73 3.83
N PHE A 135 11.29 5.96 4.23
CA PHE A 135 11.99 6.91 3.35
C PHE A 135 13.41 6.49 3.02
N GLN A 136 14.10 5.80 3.94
CA GLN A 136 15.41 5.20 3.65
C GLN A 136 15.31 4.18 2.51
N SER A 137 14.32 3.28 2.60
CA SER A 137 14.07 2.26 1.59
C SER A 137 13.52 2.84 0.28
N MET A 138 12.60 3.82 0.34
CA MET A 138 12.10 4.51 -0.85
C MET A 138 13.24 5.09 -1.69
N ARG A 139 14.21 5.77 -1.07
CA ARG A 139 15.38 6.32 -1.77
C ARG A 139 16.22 5.24 -2.42
N LYS A 140 16.48 4.14 -1.72
CA LYS A 140 17.25 2.99 -2.23
C LYS A 140 16.58 2.35 -3.44
N ASN A 141 15.25 2.24 -3.41
CA ASN A 141 14.44 1.56 -4.42
C ASN A 141 13.85 2.52 -5.47
N HIS A 142 14.25 3.80 -5.48
CA HIS A 142 13.78 4.82 -6.43
C HIS A 142 12.24 4.98 -6.44
N VAL A 143 11.60 4.85 -5.28
CA VAL A 143 10.17 5.12 -5.12
C VAL A 143 9.97 6.61 -4.90
N GLU A 144 9.36 7.28 -5.88
CA GLU A 144 9.26 8.76 -5.91
C GLU A 144 7.94 9.29 -5.34
N HIS A 145 6.92 8.44 -5.20
CA HIS A 145 5.59 8.86 -4.80
C HIS A 145 5.25 8.42 -3.39
N TYR A 146 4.87 9.38 -2.57
CA TYR A 146 4.53 9.17 -1.16
C TYR A 146 3.17 9.78 -0.80
N LEU A 147 2.37 9.03 -0.07
CA LEU A 147 1.12 9.48 0.55
C LEU A 147 1.26 9.38 2.07
N LEU A 148 1.11 10.50 2.78
CA LEU A 148 0.97 10.46 4.23
C LEU A 148 -0.53 10.39 4.58
N THR A 149 -0.93 9.31 5.21
CA THR A 149 -2.31 9.10 5.65
C THR A 149 -2.49 9.47 7.12
N LEU A 150 -3.64 10.03 7.45
CA LEU A 150 -4.07 10.35 8.82
C LEU A 150 -5.47 9.78 9.01
N TRP A 151 -5.54 8.51 9.40
CA TRP A 151 -6.81 7.81 9.55
C TRP A 151 -7.56 8.26 10.80
N GLY A 152 -8.87 8.22 10.72
CA GLY A 152 -9.78 8.57 11.81
C GLY A 152 -10.68 7.42 12.23
N ASP A 153 -10.14 6.20 12.27
CA ASP A 153 -10.88 5.02 12.71
C ASP A 153 -11.35 5.17 14.18
N ASN A 154 -12.32 4.37 14.56
CA ASN A 154 -12.85 4.34 15.92
C ASN A 154 -13.37 5.68 16.48
N GLY A 155 -13.96 6.52 15.62
CA GLY A 155 -14.60 7.77 16.04
C GLY A 155 -13.76 9.03 15.87
N LYS A 156 -12.53 8.93 15.37
CA LYS A 156 -11.64 10.08 15.11
C LYS A 156 -11.43 10.96 16.36
N GLU A 157 -11.07 10.33 17.46
CA GLU A 157 -10.92 10.99 18.76
C GLU A 157 -9.67 11.86 18.84
N CYS A 158 -8.64 11.54 18.04
CA CYS A 158 -7.38 12.29 17.99
C CYS A 158 -7.52 13.56 17.15
N SER A 159 -6.94 14.66 17.64
CA SER A 159 -6.82 15.91 16.89
C SER A 159 -5.79 15.75 15.76
N LEU A 160 -6.18 16.04 14.51
CA LEU A 160 -5.25 16.02 13.38
C LEU A 160 -4.18 17.12 13.45
N TYR A 161 -4.45 18.20 14.18
CA TYR A 161 -3.45 19.27 14.40
C TYR A 161 -2.25 18.80 15.22
N GLU A 162 -2.44 17.82 16.10
CA GLU A 162 -1.36 17.25 16.89
C GLU A 162 -0.42 16.34 16.07
N ALA A 163 -0.80 15.98 14.85
CA ALA A 163 0.03 15.26 13.89
C ALA A 163 0.91 16.17 13.02
N LEU A 164 0.84 17.48 13.17
CA LEU A 164 1.68 18.43 12.41
C LEU A 164 3.19 18.10 12.47
N PRO A 165 3.77 17.67 13.61
CA PRO A 165 5.18 17.25 13.64
C PRO A 165 5.49 16.12 12.66
N VAL A 166 4.61 15.13 12.53
CA VAL A 166 4.77 14.01 11.60
C VAL A 166 4.66 14.48 10.14
N ILE A 167 3.71 15.37 9.85
CA ILE A 167 3.55 15.97 8.51
C ILE A 167 4.80 16.77 8.13
N PHE A 168 5.34 17.57 9.05
CA PHE A 168 6.58 18.30 8.85
C PHE A 168 7.75 17.35 8.59
N ALA A 169 7.94 16.33 9.44
CA ALA A 169 9.01 15.35 9.28
C ALA A 169 8.92 14.60 7.96
N ALA A 170 7.74 14.17 7.53
CA ALA A 170 7.53 13.54 6.23
C ALA A 170 7.98 14.46 5.09
N SER A 171 7.65 15.75 5.16
CA SER A 171 8.11 16.75 4.17
C SER A 171 9.63 16.88 4.15
N GLU A 172 10.29 16.89 5.30
CA GLU A 172 11.75 16.99 5.38
C GLU A 172 12.43 15.71 4.88
N PHE A 173 11.94 14.54 5.24
CA PHE A 173 12.44 13.26 4.70
C PHE A 173 12.29 13.19 3.18
N ALA A 174 11.18 13.66 2.63
CA ALA A 174 10.96 13.71 1.18
C ALA A 174 11.99 14.61 0.47
N LYS A 175 12.43 15.70 1.10
CA LYS A 175 13.51 16.58 0.59
C LYS A 175 14.92 16.00 0.75
N GLY A 176 15.06 14.86 1.41
CA GLY A 176 16.36 14.24 1.69
C GLY A 176 17.02 14.68 3.00
N ASN A 177 16.34 15.46 3.83
CA ASN A 177 16.83 15.89 5.15
C ASN A 177 16.63 14.75 6.17
N GLY A 178 17.58 13.82 6.21
CA GLY A 178 17.48 12.59 7.04
C GLY A 178 17.64 12.78 8.55
N ASN A 179 17.93 13.99 9.04
CA ASN A 179 18.15 14.30 10.45
C ASN A 179 17.07 15.25 10.97
N VAL A 180 15.83 14.79 10.99
CA VAL A 180 14.83 15.42 11.84
C VAL A 180 15.10 14.90 13.25
N SER A 181 15.75 15.71 14.09
CA SER A 181 15.93 15.41 15.51
C SER A 181 14.58 15.46 16.22
N ASP A 182 14.41 14.58 17.18
CA ASP A 182 13.25 14.48 18.07
C ASP A 182 12.92 15.82 18.76
#